data_8cdcae9d919fbf524564ea7101d9a368
#
_entry.id   8cdcae9d919fbf524564ea7101d9a368
#
_cell.length_a   1.000
_cell.length_b   1.000
_cell.length_c   1.000
_cell.angle_alpha   90.00
_cell.angle_beta   90.00
_cell.angle_gamma   90.00
#
_symmetry.space_group_name_H-M   'P 1'
#
loop_
_entity.id
_entity.type
_entity.pdbx_description
1 polymer ?
#
loop_
_entity_poly.entity_id
_entity_poly.type
_entity_poly.pdbx_seq_one_letter_code
_entity_poly.pdbx_strand_id
1 'polypeptide(L)'
;MTEYFTGIGGYGRDMAREYAHAYIIEGRSGEERDDYIRRFAKDIICPNTDLSGHACGSCPACIRVSSGTHEDLLFMSQSGKETYKTADAAAMIERLSMRPYGEHNVGIIDNAERLSEIVQNKLLKTLEEPYPGTVIILATDNKESLLPTVKSRCVELRMHEQTSDFANSDSIELLMKEWFGKTYFFKIRELIRKSFKGNEEAFKFLDALENNLHEKLIVGERLPKDAGAILQMIDKVEETRINIKRGMSPEYALNSLFLSRNNINNR
;
A
#
# COMPACT_ATOMS: atom_id res chain seq x y z
N MET A 1 -5.51 15.99 14.43
CA MET A 1 -4.15 16.36 14.01
C MET A 1 -3.60 15.16 13.27
N THR A 2 -3.64 15.21 11.96
CA THR A 2 -3.24 14.10 11.08
C THR A 2 -1.86 14.47 10.57
N GLU A 3 -0.81 13.93 11.20
CA GLU A 3 0.55 14.11 10.71
C GLU A 3 0.85 13.03 9.68
N TYR A 4 1.06 13.47 8.46
CA TYR A 4 1.62 12.67 7.37
C TYR A 4 3.09 12.42 7.67
N PHE A 5 3.46 11.19 7.97
CA PHE A 5 4.86 10.78 8.03
C PHE A 5 5.40 10.57 6.62
N THR A 6 6.02 11.61 6.07
CA THR A 6 6.99 11.47 4.97
C THR A 6 8.31 11.00 5.57
N GLY A 7 8.67 9.74 5.33
CA GLY A 7 9.98 9.21 5.71
C GLY A 7 11.07 9.90 4.90
N ILE A 8 11.81 10.79 5.55
CA ILE A 8 13.06 11.37 5.01
C ILE A 8 14.21 10.46 5.40
N GLY A 9 14.93 10.00 4.37
CA GLY A 9 16.09 9.16 4.53
C GLY A 9 17.30 9.87 5.14
N GLY A 10 18.16 9.10 5.77
CA GLY A 10 19.55 9.43 5.84
C GLY A 10 20.25 9.22 7.19
N TYR A 11 21.26 8.37 7.13
CA TYR A 11 22.43 8.21 8.01
C TYR A 11 22.32 7.36 9.28
N GLY A 12 23.05 6.26 9.25
CA GLY A 12 23.54 5.53 10.42
C GLY A 12 22.92 4.15 10.59
N ARG A 13 23.77 3.13 10.69
CA ARG A 13 23.46 1.70 10.87
C ARG A 13 22.77 1.34 12.20
N ASP A 14 22.18 2.29 12.90
CA ASP A 14 21.55 2.10 14.23
C ASP A 14 20.19 2.76 14.39
N MET A 15 19.49 3.08 13.30
CA MET A 15 18.09 3.45 13.42
C MET A 15 17.24 2.19 13.28
N ALA A 16 16.88 1.57 14.40
CA ALA A 16 15.83 0.58 14.49
C ALA A 16 14.59 1.15 13.81
N ARG A 17 14.05 0.45 12.80
CA ARG A 17 12.83 0.87 12.13
C ARG A 17 11.71 0.87 13.13
N GLU A 18 11.12 2.00 13.38
CA GLU A 18 9.89 2.09 14.15
C GLU A 18 8.71 1.74 13.26
N TYR A 19 8.33 0.48 13.26
CA TYR A 19 7.01 0.09 12.77
C TYR A 19 5.96 0.44 13.81
N ALA A 20 4.78 0.90 13.35
CA ALA A 20 3.63 0.98 14.23
C ALA A 20 3.27 -0.43 14.70
N HIS A 21 2.79 -0.54 15.91
CA HIS A 21 2.43 -1.83 16.51
C HIS A 21 1.19 -2.48 15.90
N ALA A 22 0.38 -1.73 15.14
CA ALA A 22 -0.81 -2.26 14.48
C ALA A 22 -1.18 -1.50 13.21
N TYR A 23 -1.61 -2.25 12.21
CA TYR A 23 -2.06 -1.74 10.92
C TYR A 23 -3.41 -2.34 10.54
N ILE A 24 -4.27 -1.52 9.93
CA ILE A 24 -5.43 -1.98 9.17
C ILE A 24 -5.08 -1.83 7.70
N ILE A 25 -5.08 -2.94 6.96
CA ILE A 25 -4.90 -2.95 5.51
C ILE A 25 -6.26 -3.16 4.87
N GLU A 26 -6.84 -2.08 4.34
CA GLU A 26 -8.13 -2.12 3.64
C GLU A 26 -7.90 -2.37 2.16
N GLY A 27 -8.47 -3.45 1.64
CA GLY A 27 -8.40 -3.85 0.23
C GLY A 27 -9.21 -5.12 -0.02
N ARG A 28 -9.69 -5.31 -1.27
CA ARG A 28 -10.47 -6.48 -1.64
C ARG A 28 -9.70 -7.78 -1.38
N SER A 29 -10.36 -8.76 -0.78
CA SER A 29 -9.81 -10.10 -0.56
C SER A 29 -9.39 -10.74 -1.90
N GLY A 30 -8.17 -11.25 -1.98
CA GLY A 30 -7.60 -11.86 -3.17
C GLY A 30 -6.09 -11.85 -3.19
N GLU A 31 -5.52 -12.39 -4.26
CA GLU A 31 -4.08 -12.61 -4.43
C GLU A 31 -3.26 -11.30 -4.27
N GLU A 32 -3.76 -10.18 -4.76
CA GLU A 32 -3.08 -8.88 -4.64
C GLU A 32 -2.93 -8.43 -3.19
N ARG A 33 -4.02 -8.55 -2.39
CA ARG A 33 -3.97 -8.22 -0.96
C ARG A 33 -3.02 -9.14 -0.22
N ASP A 34 -3.08 -10.43 -0.52
CA ASP A 34 -2.23 -11.45 0.11
C ASP A 34 -0.75 -11.19 -0.21
N ASP A 35 -0.43 -10.84 -1.45
CA ASP A 35 0.92 -10.49 -1.87
C ASP A 35 1.42 -9.19 -1.25
N TYR A 36 0.56 -8.19 -1.12
CA TYR A 36 0.90 -6.95 -0.43
C TYR A 36 1.23 -7.20 1.04
N ILE A 37 0.35 -7.91 1.75
CA ILE A 37 0.53 -8.26 3.16
C ILE A 37 1.80 -9.09 3.36
N ARG A 38 2.04 -10.05 2.47
CA ARG A 38 3.24 -10.90 2.51
C ARG A 38 4.52 -10.12 2.28
N ARG A 39 4.51 -9.16 1.35
CA ARG A 39 5.64 -8.24 1.14
C ARG A 39 5.87 -7.38 2.37
N PHE A 40 4.83 -6.78 2.91
CA PHE A 40 4.92 -5.96 4.11
C PHE A 40 5.43 -6.73 5.33
N ALA A 41 4.97 -7.97 5.53
CA ALA A 41 5.50 -8.84 6.58
C ALA A 41 7.00 -9.18 6.37
N LYS A 42 7.45 -9.38 5.12
CA LYS A 42 8.87 -9.55 4.82
C LYS A 42 9.69 -8.30 5.16
N ASP A 43 9.18 -7.11 4.86
CA ASP A 43 9.85 -5.85 5.15
C ASP A 43 10.05 -5.68 6.66
N ILE A 44 9.11 -6.14 7.48
CA ILE A 44 9.19 -6.10 8.95
C ILE A 44 10.19 -7.13 9.49
N ILE A 45 10.15 -8.37 8.98
CA ILE A 45 10.90 -9.51 9.54
C ILE A 45 12.33 -9.60 8.98
N CYS A 46 12.59 -9.04 7.80
CA CYS A 46 13.88 -9.18 7.13
C CYS A 46 15.01 -8.45 7.88
N PRO A 47 16.09 -9.14 8.30
CA PRO A 47 17.23 -8.48 8.94
C PRO A 47 18.11 -7.71 7.94
N ASN A 48 17.98 -7.99 6.63
CA ASN A 48 18.80 -7.44 5.55
C ASN A 48 17.96 -6.60 4.60
N THR A 49 17.35 -5.57 5.11
CA THR A 49 16.56 -4.65 4.28
C THR A 49 17.46 -3.65 3.57
N ASP A 50 17.01 -3.14 2.42
CA ASP A 50 17.68 -2.05 1.73
C ASP A 50 17.48 -0.69 2.44
N LEU A 51 18.09 0.37 1.89
CA LEU A 51 17.97 1.74 2.43
C LEU A 51 16.52 2.30 2.38
N SER A 52 15.70 1.76 1.49
CA SER A 52 14.28 2.15 1.35
C SER A 52 13.36 1.37 2.28
N GLY A 53 13.91 0.35 2.94
CA GLY A 53 13.13 -0.42 3.87
C GLY A 53 12.57 -1.71 3.32
N HIS A 54 12.88 -2.07 2.11
CA HIS A 54 12.36 -3.29 1.52
C HIS A 54 13.20 -4.52 1.87
N ALA A 55 12.53 -5.63 2.03
CA ALA A 55 13.16 -6.91 2.29
C ALA A 55 14.08 -7.33 1.14
N CYS A 56 15.22 -7.91 1.46
CA CYS A 56 16.17 -8.39 0.44
C CYS A 56 15.62 -9.55 -0.44
N GLY A 57 14.53 -10.18 -0.05
CA GLY A 57 13.85 -11.24 -0.81
C GLY A 57 14.57 -12.60 -0.83
N SER A 58 15.85 -12.68 -0.48
CA SER A 58 16.70 -13.87 -0.68
C SER A 58 17.26 -14.49 0.61
N CYS A 59 17.20 -13.80 1.74
CA CYS A 59 17.70 -14.36 3.00
C CYS A 59 16.77 -15.47 3.56
N PRO A 60 17.26 -16.32 4.48
CA PRO A 60 16.46 -17.39 5.07
C PRO A 60 15.14 -16.90 5.70
N ALA A 61 15.13 -15.71 6.32
CA ALA A 61 13.91 -15.12 6.86
C ALA A 61 12.89 -14.83 5.76
N CYS A 62 13.30 -14.13 4.69
CA CYS A 62 12.42 -13.84 3.54
C CYS A 62 11.85 -15.11 2.90
N ILE A 63 12.67 -16.17 2.76
CA ILE A 63 12.22 -17.44 2.19
C ILE A 63 11.16 -18.08 3.10
N ARG A 64 11.38 -18.11 4.43
CA ARG A 64 10.41 -18.67 5.38
C ARG A 64 9.13 -17.86 5.49
N VAL A 65 9.21 -16.53 5.41
CA VAL A 65 8.01 -15.68 5.33
C VAL A 65 7.21 -15.98 4.05
N SER A 66 7.91 -16.15 2.91
CA SER A 66 7.24 -16.49 1.63
C SER A 66 6.52 -17.82 1.68
N SER A 67 7.09 -18.81 2.36
CA SER A 67 6.49 -20.14 2.53
C SER A 67 5.51 -20.24 3.71
N GLY A 68 5.33 -19.15 4.49
CA GLY A 68 4.46 -19.14 5.68
C GLY A 68 4.98 -19.98 6.85
N THR A 69 6.29 -20.28 6.89
CA THR A 69 6.92 -21.16 7.89
C THR A 69 7.84 -20.43 8.87
N HIS A 70 7.84 -19.08 8.85
CA HIS A 70 8.66 -18.29 9.77
C HIS A 70 8.10 -18.35 11.19
N GLU A 71 8.95 -18.52 12.18
CA GLU A 71 8.59 -18.70 13.58
C GLU A 71 7.90 -17.48 14.20
N ASP A 72 8.27 -16.29 13.73
CA ASP A 72 7.71 -14.99 14.15
C ASP A 72 6.59 -14.49 13.23
N LEU A 73 6.12 -15.32 12.28
CA LEU A 73 4.96 -15.02 11.44
C LEU A 73 3.78 -15.85 11.88
N LEU A 74 2.77 -15.22 12.42
CA LEU A 74 1.51 -15.85 12.80
C LEU A 74 0.43 -15.44 11.79
N PHE A 75 -0.20 -16.40 11.19
CA PHE A 75 -1.23 -16.16 10.20
C PHE A 75 -2.54 -16.81 10.63
N MET A 76 -3.59 -16.01 10.67
CA MET A 76 -4.95 -16.45 10.96
C MET A 76 -5.85 -16.10 9.78
N SER A 77 -6.34 -17.14 9.10
CA SER A 77 -7.28 -17.03 7.99
C SER A 77 -8.45 -17.97 8.18
N GLN A 78 -9.61 -17.54 7.76
CA GLN A 78 -10.82 -18.37 7.76
C GLN A 78 -11.29 -18.59 6.32
N SER A 79 -11.49 -19.86 5.97
CA SER A 79 -12.10 -20.24 4.71
C SER A 79 -13.63 -20.13 4.82
N GLY A 80 -14.28 -19.49 3.84
CA GLY A 80 -15.74 -19.40 3.82
C GLY A 80 -16.31 -18.18 4.56
N LYS A 81 -17.56 -18.25 5.02
CA LYS A 81 -18.30 -17.15 5.68
C LYS A 81 -18.33 -17.26 7.20
N GLU A 82 -17.58 -18.15 7.79
CA GLU A 82 -17.58 -18.35 9.25
C GLU A 82 -16.83 -17.24 9.99
N THR A 83 -17.27 -16.95 11.20
CA THR A 83 -16.57 -16.04 12.12
C THR A 83 -15.39 -16.76 12.77
N TYR A 84 -14.38 -16.01 13.16
CA TYR A 84 -13.23 -16.55 13.87
C TYR A 84 -13.61 -17.13 15.23
N LYS A 85 -13.10 -18.32 15.54
CA LYS A 85 -13.28 -18.91 16.86
C LYS A 85 -12.48 -18.13 17.88
N THR A 86 -13.11 -17.86 19.02
CA THR A 86 -12.48 -17.10 20.11
C THR A 86 -11.20 -17.77 20.63
N ALA A 87 -11.12 -19.11 20.55
CA ALA A 87 -9.95 -19.88 20.96
C ALA A 87 -8.74 -19.63 20.04
N ASP A 88 -8.94 -19.60 18.71
CA ASP A 88 -7.86 -19.38 17.74
C ASP A 88 -7.27 -17.97 17.89
N ALA A 89 -8.13 -16.97 18.05
CA ALA A 89 -7.70 -15.62 18.31
C ALA A 89 -6.95 -15.49 19.65
N ALA A 90 -7.41 -16.17 20.70
CA ALA A 90 -6.75 -16.18 21.98
C ALA A 90 -5.34 -16.79 21.90
N ALA A 91 -5.17 -17.91 21.20
CA ALA A 91 -3.88 -18.55 21.01
C ALA A 91 -2.89 -17.64 20.23
N MET A 92 -3.38 -16.95 19.21
CA MET A 92 -2.57 -15.98 18.47
C MET A 92 -2.15 -14.80 19.36
N ILE A 93 -3.08 -14.23 20.11
CA ILE A 93 -2.81 -13.11 21.03
C ILE A 93 -1.78 -13.52 22.09
N GLU A 94 -1.92 -14.72 22.66
CA GLU A 94 -0.96 -15.25 23.62
C GLU A 94 0.44 -15.35 23.03
N ARG A 95 0.57 -15.87 21.82
CA ARG A 95 1.88 -15.98 21.13
C ARG A 95 2.47 -14.60 20.80
N LEU A 96 1.66 -13.63 20.37
CA LEU A 96 2.10 -12.26 20.12
C LEU A 96 2.52 -11.51 21.39
N SER A 97 2.09 -11.96 22.55
CA SER A 97 2.49 -11.41 23.84
C SER A 97 3.83 -11.98 24.35
N MET A 98 4.44 -12.88 23.60
CA MET A 98 5.75 -13.45 23.91
C MET A 98 6.86 -12.75 23.13
N ARG A 99 8.08 -12.89 23.65
CA ARG A 99 9.27 -12.37 22.96
C ARG A 99 9.42 -13.01 21.58
N PRO A 100 9.66 -12.21 20.52
CA PRO A 100 10.00 -12.74 19.20
C PRO A 100 11.33 -13.52 19.23
N TYR A 101 11.51 -14.43 18.30
CA TYR A 101 12.81 -15.08 18.07
C TYR A 101 13.81 -14.13 17.43
N GLY A 102 13.33 -13.29 16.48
CA GLY A 102 14.07 -12.20 15.88
C GLY A 102 13.83 -10.86 16.57
N GLU A 103 13.81 -9.78 15.79
CA GLU A 103 13.52 -8.42 16.30
C GLU A 103 12.02 -8.15 16.37
N HIS A 104 11.25 -8.73 15.46
CA HIS A 104 9.82 -8.51 15.33
C HIS A 104 9.04 -9.81 15.20
N ASN A 105 7.88 -9.89 15.84
CA ASN A 105 6.85 -10.87 15.52
C ASN A 105 5.67 -10.19 14.81
N VAL A 106 5.14 -10.84 13.79
CA VAL A 106 4.06 -10.32 12.96
C VAL A 106 2.85 -11.22 13.05
N GLY A 107 1.74 -10.68 13.50
CA GLY A 107 0.45 -11.36 13.51
C GLY A 107 -0.45 -10.83 12.40
N ILE A 108 -0.82 -11.68 11.46
CA ILE A 108 -1.72 -11.33 10.35
C ILE A 108 -3.09 -11.97 10.60
N ILE A 109 -4.12 -11.14 10.66
CA ILE A 109 -5.52 -11.57 10.71
C ILE A 109 -6.14 -11.19 9.37
N ASP A 110 -6.35 -12.20 8.52
CA ASP A 110 -7.00 -12.02 7.23
C ASP A 110 -8.52 -11.98 7.38
N ASN A 111 -9.21 -11.23 6.53
CA ASN A 111 -10.67 -11.00 6.64
C ASN A 111 -11.12 -10.59 8.04
N ALA A 112 -10.47 -9.56 8.58
CA ALA A 112 -10.70 -9.09 9.96
C ALA A 112 -12.12 -8.60 10.23
N GLU A 113 -12.91 -8.27 9.19
CA GLU A 113 -14.34 -8.00 9.28
C GLU A 113 -15.16 -9.17 9.85
N ARG A 114 -14.58 -10.39 9.90
CA ARG A 114 -15.21 -11.60 10.47
C ARG A 114 -14.88 -11.81 11.95
N LEU A 115 -14.11 -10.92 12.54
CA LEU A 115 -13.86 -10.95 13.98
C LEU A 115 -15.16 -10.55 14.72
N SER A 116 -15.62 -11.40 15.62
CA SER A 116 -16.70 -11.01 16.52
C SER A 116 -16.26 -9.89 17.45
N GLU A 117 -17.21 -9.09 17.95
CA GLU A 117 -16.92 -8.02 18.93
C GLU A 117 -16.15 -8.54 20.15
N ILE A 118 -16.44 -9.75 20.60
CA ILE A 118 -15.74 -10.39 21.72
C ILE A 118 -14.25 -10.58 21.40
N VAL A 119 -13.92 -10.99 20.16
CA VAL A 119 -12.53 -11.18 19.73
C VAL A 119 -11.85 -9.83 19.53
N GLN A 120 -12.53 -8.87 18.93
CA GLN A 120 -12.01 -7.51 18.78
C GLN A 120 -11.70 -6.87 20.13
N ASN A 121 -12.58 -7.01 21.11
CA ASN A 121 -12.35 -6.50 22.47
C ASN A 121 -11.15 -7.20 23.17
N LYS A 122 -10.93 -8.49 22.91
CA LYS A 122 -9.72 -9.18 23.41
C LYS A 122 -8.43 -8.65 22.81
N LEU A 123 -8.46 -8.25 21.53
CA LEU A 123 -7.30 -7.64 20.86
C LEU A 123 -6.91 -6.28 21.46
N LEU A 124 -7.86 -5.52 22.02
CA LEU A 124 -7.62 -4.18 22.54
C LEU A 124 -6.45 -4.13 23.53
N LYS A 125 -6.35 -5.11 24.44
CA LYS A 125 -5.23 -5.16 25.40
C LYS A 125 -3.87 -5.23 24.71
N THR A 126 -3.76 -6.07 23.67
CA THR A 126 -2.49 -6.21 22.90
C THR A 126 -2.23 -5.00 22.02
N LEU A 127 -3.29 -4.32 21.55
CA LEU A 127 -3.18 -3.08 20.79
C LEU A 127 -2.79 -1.87 21.66
N GLU A 128 -3.15 -1.87 22.94
CA GLU A 128 -2.79 -0.82 23.90
C GLU A 128 -1.37 -1.00 24.45
N GLU A 129 -1.03 -2.24 24.80
CA GLU A 129 0.24 -2.60 25.44
C GLU A 129 0.89 -3.76 24.68
N PRO A 130 1.37 -3.51 23.44
CA PRO A 130 2.02 -4.56 22.64
C PRO A 130 3.35 -4.98 23.26
N TYR A 131 3.69 -6.25 23.15
CA TYR A 131 5.05 -6.68 23.46
C TYR A 131 6.04 -5.97 22.50
N PRO A 132 7.20 -5.51 22.96
CA PRO A 132 8.18 -4.84 22.11
C PRO A 132 8.54 -5.68 20.86
N GLY A 133 8.46 -5.07 19.68
CA GLY A 133 8.68 -5.75 18.40
C GLY A 133 7.44 -6.47 17.83
N THR A 134 6.28 -6.41 18.51
CA THR A 134 5.05 -6.98 17.98
C THR A 134 4.39 -6.05 16.96
N VAL A 135 4.03 -6.57 15.80
CA VAL A 135 3.25 -5.90 14.77
C VAL A 135 2.01 -6.71 14.42
N ILE A 136 0.84 -6.09 14.50
CA ILE A 136 -0.44 -6.72 14.17
C ILE A 136 -0.95 -6.13 12.86
N ILE A 137 -1.35 -6.99 11.92
CA ILE A 137 -1.92 -6.60 10.63
C ILE A 137 -3.35 -7.15 10.56
N LEU A 138 -4.32 -6.24 10.51
CA LEU A 138 -5.73 -6.54 10.29
C LEU A 138 -6.06 -6.28 8.83
N ALA A 139 -6.15 -7.33 8.02
CA ALA A 139 -6.53 -7.22 6.61
C ALA A 139 -8.04 -7.34 6.47
N THR A 140 -8.67 -6.40 5.81
CA THR A 140 -10.12 -6.34 5.66
C THR A 140 -10.53 -5.70 4.32
N ASP A 141 -11.66 -6.11 3.76
CA ASP A 141 -12.31 -5.43 2.64
C ASP A 141 -13.31 -4.36 3.11
N ASN A 142 -13.64 -4.34 4.42
CA ASN A 142 -14.50 -3.32 4.99
C ASN A 142 -14.06 -2.97 6.42
N LYS A 143 -13.29 -1.91 6.58
CA LYS A 143 -12.81 -1.44 7.89
C LYS A 143 -13.95 -0.94 8.80
N GLU A 144 -15.12 -0.58 8.25
CA GLU A 144 -16.24 -0.10 9.06
C GLU A 144 -16.88 -1.22 9.90
N SER A 145 -16.57 -2.49 9.59
CA SER A 145 -16.95 -3.64 10.43
C SER A 145 -16.08 -3.78 11.69
N LEU A 146 -14.96 -3.07 11.76
CA LEU A 146 -14.11 -3.06 12.93
C LEU A 146 -14.58 -2.02 13.95
N LEU A 147 -14.45 -2.35 15.23
CA LEU A 147 -14.82 -1.44 16.32
C LEU A 147 -14.03 -0.13 16.23
N PRO A 148 -14.66 1.02 16.53
CA PRO A 148 -13.96 2.31 16.57
C PRO A 148 -12.75 2.30 17.51
N THR A 149 -12.83 1.54 18.61
CA THR A 149 -11.74 1.36 19.57
C THR A 149 -10.54 0.61 19.00
N VAL A 150 -10.74 -0.31 18.08
CA VAL A 150 -9.68 -1.00 17.32
C VAL A 150 -9.09 -0.04 16.29
N LYS A 151 -9.94 0.61 15.49
CA LYS A 151 -9.51 1.56 14.44
C LYS A 151 -8.63 2.69 15.00
N SER A 152 -8.98 3.23 16.17
CA SER A 152 -8.23 4.33 16.79
C SER A 152 -6.81 3.98 17.25
N ARG A 153 -6.47 2.67 17.29
CA ARG A 153 -5.15 2.16 17.72
C ARG A 153 -4.32 1.59 16.59
N CYS A 154 -4.85 1.62 15.37
CA CYS A 154 -4.18 1.08 14.20
C CYS A 154 -3.85 2.20 13.21
N VAL A 155 -2.73 2.06 12.51
CA VAL A 155 -2.44 2.87 11.33
C VAL A 155 -3.23 2.30 10.17
N GLU A 156 -4.03 3.12 9.52
CA GLU A 156 -4.82 2.72 8.36
C GLU A 156 -3.98 2.82 7.08
N LEU A 157 -3.80 1.70 6.41
CA LEU A 157 -3.23 1.60 5.08
C LEU A 157 -4.35 1.18 4.12
N ARG A 158 -4.61 1.99 3.13
CA ARG A 158 -5.54 1.62 2.06
C ARG A 158 -4.73 1.08 0.90
N MET A 159 -4.96 -0.16 0.56
CA MET A 159 -4.51 -0.66 -0.73
C MET A 159 -5.29 0.10 -1.80
N HIS A 160 -4.57 0.89 -2.59
CA HIS A 160 -5.13 1.20 -3.89
C HIS A 160 -5.18 -0.12 -4.64
N GLU A 161 -6.37 -0.52 -5.11
CA GLU A 161 -6.47 -1.60 -6.08
C GLU A 161 -5.43 -1.27 -7.16
N GLN A 162 -4.31 -1.98 -7.16
CA GLN A 162 -3.52 -2.02 -8.37
C GLN A 162 -4.47 -2.61 -9.37
N THR A 163 -4.95 -1.79 -10.25
CA THR A 163 -5.85 -2.18 -11.31
C THR A 163 -5.06 -3.05 -12.29
N SER A 164 -4.75 -4.28 -11.86
CA SER A 164 -4.14 -5.31 -12.72
C SER A 164 -5.00 -5.57 -13.95
N ASP A 165 -6.32 -5.40 -13.82
CA ASP A 165 -7.24 -5.46 -14.96
C ASP A 165 -7.12 -4.27 -15.93
N PHE A 166 -6.46 -3.16 -15.52
CA PHE A 166 -6.25 -1.98 -16.36
C PHE A 166 -4.79 -1.79 -16.80
N ALA A 167 -3.81 -2.32 -16.08
CA ALA A 167 -2.45 -2.41 -16.59
C ALA A 167 -2.39 -3.31 -17.85
N ASN A 168 -3.35 -4.23 -17.99
CA ASN A 168 -3.54 -5.08 -19.16
C ASN A 168 -4.56 -4.53 -20.19
N SER A 169 -5.14 -3.35 -19.96
CA SER A 169 -5.92 -2.70 -21.02
C SER A 169 -4.92 -2.01 -21.96
N ASP A 170 -4.82 -2.51 -23.16
CA ASP A 170 -3.97 -1.99 -24.25
C ASP A 170 -4.01 -0.46 -24.37
N SER A 171 -5.10 0.14 -23.94
CA SER A 171 -5.33 1.58 -23.97
C SER A 171 -4.56 2.35 -22.90
N ILE A 172 -4.42 1.82 -21.68
CA ILE A 172 -3.67 2.50 -20.60
C ILE A 172 -2.19 2.29 -20.79
N GLU A 173 -1.76 1.08 -21.17
CA GLU A 173 -0.37 0.82 -21.50
C GLU A 173 0.08 1.70 -22.66
N LEU A 174 -0.75 1.85 -23.69
CA LEU A 174 -0.48 2.75 -24.80
C LEU A 174 -0.41 4.21 -24.35
N LEU A 175 -1.32 4.66 -23.47
CA LEU A 175 -1.29 6.01 -22.91
C LEU A 175 -0.06 6.25 -22.04
N MET A 176 0.34 5.29 -21.22
CA MET A 176 1.56 5.36 -20.41
C MET A 176 2.80 5.44 -21.28
N LYS A 177 2.89 4.61 -22.33
CA LYS A 177 3.97 4.66 -23.32
C LYS A 177 4.04 6.01 -24.02
N GLU A 178 2.90 6.54 -24.44
CA GLU A 178 2.82 7.83 -25.11
C GLU A 178 3.04 8.98 -24.11
N TRP A 179 2.65 8.82 -22.85
CA TRP A 179 2.91 9.78 -21.78
C TRP A 179 4.41 10.02 -21.56
N PHE A 180 5.20 8.96 -21.49
CA PHE A 180 6.66 9.05 -21.29
C PHE A 180 7.43 9.20 -22.62
N GLY A 181 6.75 9.09 -23.77
CA GLY A 181 7.32 9.25 -25.10
C GLY A 181 7.36 10.71 -25.58
N LYS A 182 8.02 10.94 -26.72
CA LYS A 182 8.01 12.25 -27.43
C LYS A 182 6.79 12.36 -28.34
N THR A 183 5.59 12.22 -27.79
CA THR A 183 4.37 12.11 -28.58
C THR A 183 3.67 13.47 -28.72
N TYR A 184 3.08 13.70 -29.88
CA TYR A 184 2.32 14.92 -30.16
C TYR A 184 1.00 14.93 -29.38
N PHE A 185 0.64 16.09 -28.82
CA PHE A 185 -0.57 16.31 -28.04
C PHE A 185 -1.85 15.79 -28.70
N PHE A 186 -2.00 15.98 -30.02
CA PHE A 186 -3.21 15.54 -30.73
C PHE A 186 -3.44 14.04 -30.66
N LYS A 187 -2.37 13.22 -30.70
CA LYS A 187 -2.49 11.76 -30.60
C LYS A 187 -2.97 11.35 -29.21
N ILE A 188 -2.44 11.98 -28.18
CA ILE A 188 -2.85 11.70 -26.80
C ILE A 188 -4.28 12.15 -26.53
N ARG A 189 -4.67 13.32 -27.01
CA ARG A 189 -6.05 13.79 -26.91
C ARG A 189 -7.04 12.78 -27.55
N GLU A 190 -6.71 12.23 -28.71
CA GLU A 190 -7.55 11.22 -29.36
C GLU A 190 -7.63 9.94 -28.53
N LEU A 191 -6.51 9.49 -27.95
CA LEU A 191 -6.46 8.33 -27.06
C LEU A 191 -7.30 8.57 -25.79
N ILE A 192 -7.14 9.72 -25.11
CA ILE A 192 -7.93 10.09 -23.94
C ILE A 192 -9.44 10.03 -24.27
N ARG A 193 -9.85 10.65 -25.37
CA ARG A 193 -11.26 10.66 -25.79
C ARG A 193 -11.82 9.27 -26.08
N LYS A 194 -11.01 8.34 -26.61
CA LYS A 194 -11.44 6.97 -26.92
C LYS A 194 -11.44 6.07 -25.68
N SER A 195 -10.50 6.29 -24.76
CA SER A 195 -10.26 5.39 -23.61
C SER A 195 -11.11 5.70 -22.38
N PHE A 196 -11.51 6.96 -22.19
CA PHE A 196 -12.21 7.35 -20.96
C PHE A 196 -13.67 7.72 -21.25
N LYS A 197 -14.58 6.85 -20.81
CA LYS A 197 -16.04 7.06 -20.92
C LYS A 197 -16.65 7.63 -19.64
N GLY A 198 -15.91 7.63 -18.53
CA GLY A 198 -16.37 8.10 -17.24
C GLY A 198 -15.27 8.46 -16.25
N ASN A 199 -15.69 8.84 -15.05
CA ASN A 199 -14.75 9.24 -13.99
C ASN A 199 -13.93 8.04 -13.48
N GLU A 200 -14.52 6.85 -13.47
CA GLU A 200 -13.87 5.66 -12.92
C GLU A 200 -12.60 5.29 -13.70
N GLU A 201 -12.69 5.24 -15.02
CA GLU A 201 -11.53 4.94 -15.87
C GLU A 201 -10.44 6.02 -15.76
N ALA A 202 -10.86 7.29 -15.61
CA ALA A 202 -9.93 8.39 -15.41
C ALA A 202 -9.18 8.27 -14.07
N PHE A 203 -9.86 7.90 -12.99
CA PHE A 203 -9.22 7.67 -11.69
C PHE A 203 -8.25 6.51 -11.74
N LYS A 204 -8.62 5.41 -12.38
CA LYS A 204 -7.73 4.25 -12.56
C LYS A 204 -6.45 4.61 -13.33
N PHE A 205 -6.58 5.43 -14.37
CA PHE A 205 -5.40 5.93 -15.10
C PHE A 205 -4.52 6.84 -14.22
N LEU A 206 -5.12 7.75 -13.43
CA LEU A 206 -4.37 8.61 -12.53
C LEU A 206 -3.62 7.81 -11.47
N ASP A 207 -4.25 6.75 -10.93
CA ASP A 207 -3.62 5.85 -9.97
C ASP A 207 -2.44 5.10 -10.59
N ALA A 208 -2.59 4.56 -11.82
CA ALA A 208 -1.50 3.90 -12.54
C ALA A 208 -0.34 4.87 -12.87
N LEU A 209 -0.66 6.11 -13.23
CA LEU A 209 0.34 7.14 -13.49
C LEU A 209 1.11 7.52 -12.24
N GLU A 210 0.42 7.73 -11.13
CA GLU A 210 1.01 8.07 -9.83
C GLU A 210 1.94 6.95 -9.34
N ASN A 211 1.49 5.70 -9.40
CA ASN A 211 2.32 4.54 -9.03
C ASN A 211 3.60 4.47 -9.86
N ASN A 212 3.51 4.66 -11.18
CA ASN A 212 4.69 4.65 -12.05
C ASN A 212 5.66 5.82 -11.76
N LEU A 213 5.12 6.98 -11.39
CA LEU A 213 5.94 8.13 -10.96
C LEU A 213 6.65 7.85 -9.63
N HIS A 214 5.96 7.22 -8.67
CA HIS A 214 6.57 6.79 -7.40
C HIS A 214 7.65 5.74 -7.62
N GLU A 215 7.41 4.73 -8.44
CA GLU A 215 8.43 3.73 -8.79
C GLU A 215 9.69 4.39 -9.36
N LYS A 216 9.55 5.39 -10.22
CA LYS A 216 10.69 6.13 -10.77
C LYS A 216 11.47 6.96 -9.74
N LEU A 217 10.83 7.40 -8.66
CA LEU A 217 11.52 8.06 -7.55
C LEU A 217 12.32 7.09 -6.69
N ILE A 218 11.88 5.83 -6.61
CA ILE A 218 12.43 4.80 -5.71
C ILE A 218 13.58 4.03 -6.38
N VAL A 219 13.68 4.02 -7.71
CA VAL A 219 14.70 3.26 -8.45
C VAL A 219 16.09 3.91 -8.29
N GLY A 220 16.88 3.41 -7.33
CA GLY A 220 18.29 3.67 -7.14
C GLY A 220 18.68 4.28 -5.79
N GLU A 221 19.95 4.16 -5.43
CA GLU A 221 20.55 4.70 -4.20
C GLU A 221 20.58 6.24 -4.13
N ARG A 222 20.19 6.93 -5.19
CA ARG A 222 20.14 8.39 -5.29
C ARG A 222 18.85 8.82 -5.99
N LEU A 223 18.27 9.91 -5.51
CA LEU A 223 17.17 10.58 -6.21
C LEU A 223 17.59 10.85 -7.66
N PRO A 224 16.74 10.50 -8.66
CA PRO A 224 17.01 10.80 -10.05
C PRO A 224 17.20 12.31 -10.25
N LYS A 225 17.99 12.71 -11.25
CA LYS A 225 18.27 14.13 -11.54
C LYS A 225 16.99 14.94 -11.82
N ASP A 226 15.94 14.27 -12.23
CA ASP A 226 14.61 14.79 -12.54
C ASP A 226 13.59 14.59 -11.41
N ALA A 227 14.04 14.22 -10.18
CA ALA A 227 13.15 14.00 -9.03
C ALA A 227 12.22 15.19 -8.76
N GLY A 228 12.70 16.42 -8.90
CA GLY A 228 11.88 17.61 -8.76
C GLY A 228 10.74 17.69 -9.78
N ALA A 229 11.00 17.29 -11.02
CA ALA A 229 9.99 17.25 -12.07
C ALA A 229 8.96 16.11 -11.81
N ILE A 230 9.41 14.97 -11.30
CA ILE A 230 8.55 13.85 -10.94
C ILE A 230 7.62 14.25 -9.79
N LEU A 231 8.13 14.89 -8.73
CA LEU A 231 7.32 15.37 -7.61
C LEU A 231 6.27 16.40 -8.07
N GLN A 232 6.65 17.37 -8.90
CA GLN A 232 5.70 18.33 -9.48
C GLN A 232 4.62 17.63 -10.31
N MET A 233 4.94 16.53 -10.98
CA MET A 233 3.97 15.77 -11.75
C MET A 233 3.00 15.01 -10.82
N ILE A 234 3.45 14.46 -9.70
CA ILE A 234 2.60 13.83 -8.69
C ILE A 234 1.60 14.85 -8.13
N ASP A 235 2.06 16.06 -7.78
CA ASP A 235 1.17 17.13 -7.33
C ASP A 235 0.10 17.47 -8.39
N LYS A 236 0.48 17.47 -9.68
CA LYS A 236 -0.46 17.72 -10.78
C LYS A 236 -1.46 16.58 -10.98
N VAL A 237 -1.06 15.35 -10.77
CA VAL A 237 -1.96 14.18 -10.79
C VAL A 237 -3.02 14.33 -9.70
N GLU A 238 -2.62 14.69 -8.47
CA GLU A 238 -3.56 14.88 -7.37
C GLU A 238 -4.49 16.10 -7.59
N GLU A 239 -3.97 17.23 -8.09
CA GLU A 239 -4.79 18.37 -8.49
C GLU A 239 -5.85 17.98 -9.53
N THR A 240 -5.47 17.14 -10.50
CA THR A 240 -6.37 16.63 -11.53
C THR A 240 -7.47 15.75 -10.94
N ARG A 241 -7.11 14.88 -10.00
CA ARG A 241 -8.05 14.02 -9.26
C ARG A 241 -9.09 14.86 -8.50
N ILE A 242 -8.64 15.91 -7.82
CA ILE A 242 -9.53 16.85 -7.10
C ILE A 242 -10.47 17.57 -8.08
N ASN A 243 -9.97 18.00 -9.22
CA ASN A 243 -10.77 18.71 -10.23
C ASN A 243 -11.87 17.82 -10.81
N ILE A 244 -11.59 16.54 -11.09
CA ILE A 244 -12.60 15.58 -11.54
C ILE A 244 -13.65 15.35 -10.43
N LYS A 245 -13.24 15.19 -9.18
CA LYS A 245 -14.17 15.06 -8.04
C LYS A 245 -15.07 16.30 -7.87
N ARG A 246 -14.61 17.47 -8.26
CA ARG A 246 -15.37 18.74 -8.25
C ARG A 246 -16.27 18.94 -9.48
N GLY A 247 -16.33 17.94 -10.38
CA GLY A 247 -17.24 17.96 -11.52
C GLY A 247 -16.61 18.38 -12.85
N MET A 248 -15.28 18.55 -12.91
CA MET A 248 -14.61 18.76 -14.20
C MET A 248 -14.69 17.49 -15.04
N SER A 249 -14.93 17.62 -16.36
CA SER A 249 -14.95 16.44 -17.21
C SER A 249 -13.57 15.74 -17.24
N PRO A 250 -13.53 14.41 -17.18
CA PRO A 250 -12.27 13.64 -17.22
C PRO A 250 -11.42 13.96 -18.43
N GLU A 251 -12.04 14.09 -19.61
CA GLU A 251 -11.35 14.42 -20.86
C GLU A 251 -10.61 15.76 -20.73
N TYR A 252 -11.27 16.78 -20.19
CA TYR A 252 -10.67 18.11 -20.03
C TYR A 252 -9.55 18.10 -18.99
N ALA A 253 -9.79 17.47 -17.85
CA ALA A 253 -8.82 17.38 -16.75
C ALA A 253 -7.54 16.65 -17.18
N LEU A 254 -7.65 15.51 -17.85
CA LEU A 254 -6.53 14.74 -18.34
C LEU A 254 -5.76 15.43 -19.48
N ASN A 255 -6.46 16.13 -20.38
CA ASN A 255 -5.82 16.96 -21.41
C ASN A 255 -4.99 18.10 -20.79
N SER A 256 -5.52 18.75 -19.74
CA SER A 256 -4.83 19.81 -19.01
C SER A 256 -3.57 19.27 -18.30
N LEU A 257 -3.71 18.12 -17.64
CA LEU A 257 -2.58 17.42 -17.00
C LEU A 257 -1.47 17.12 -18.00
N PHE A 258 -1.84 16.61 -19.18
CA PHE A 258 -0.88 16.28 -20.22
C PHE A 258 -0.15 17.51 -20.78
N LEU A 259 -0.84 18.64 -20.94
CA LEU A 259 -0.22 19.88 -21.38
C LEU A 259 0.76 20.43 -20.34
N SER A 260 0.47 20.28 -19.06
CA SER A 260 1.36 20.72 -17.98
C SER A 260 2.70 19.98 -17.95
N ARG A 261 2.74 18.73 -18.43
CA ARG A 261 3.97 17.93 -18.58
C ARG A 261 5.01 18.60 -19.47
N ASN A 262 4.59 19.21 -20.58
CA ASN A 262 5.50 19.82 -21.55
C ASN A 262 6.21 21.06 -20.96
N ASN A 263 5.61 21.70 -19.97
CA ASN A 263 6.20 22.85 -19.29
C ASN A 263 7.25 22.44 -18.25
N ILE A 264 7.19 21.20 -17.74
CA ILE A 264 8.13 20.65 -16.75
C ILE A 264 9.41 20.16 -17.44
N ASN A 265 9.29 19.56 -18.63
CA ASN A 265 10.43 19.01 -19.40
C ASN A 265 11.26 20.06 -20.16
N ASN A 266 10.81 21.33 -20.22
CA ASN A 266 11.50 22.42 -20.93
C ASN A 266 12.23 23.41 -19.97
N ARG A 267 12.38 23.08 -18.71
CA ARG A 267 13.21 23.79 -17.74
C ARG A 267 14.36 22.89 -17.28
#